data_3c3cb4e31b1c6d1d0ab495999ec2fe74
#
_entry.id   3c3cb4e31b1c6d1d0ab495999ec2fe74
#
_cell.length_a   1.000
_cell.length_b   1.000
_cell.length_c   1.000
_cell.angle_alpha   90.00
_cell.angle_beta   90.00
_cell.angle_gamma   90.00
#
_symmetry.space_group_name_H-M   'P 1'
#
loop_
_entity.id
_entity.type
_entity.pdbx_description
1 polymer ?
#
loop_
_entity_poly.entity_id
_entity_poly.type
_entity_poly.pdbx_seq_one_letter_code
_entity_poly.pdbx_strand_id
1 'polypeptide(L)'
;MSSERDNTPHVCIVGAGVSGLRCADILLSHGFKVTILEARERIGGRVCQSNELGYTVDLGANWIHTWDSGEVHPIWKLAEETRTPVHHWNNQQLIYDTSGNPLSDETTERLSTLLWKIIEEAFEFSIKAHQQDGGKSIPKEESLQDFIRRRADIELENEKERETLLQMSEMWGAYVGEPVWKQSLRFAWMEECCGGDEMFVASDYSAILDQISKPAREQASIKLGTKVVSVQTPTIRSSEQSLLITTEDGSKFEFDEVVMTTPLGWLQTHLDCFSPPLPSRLDSAINNLKLSQLEKVFITFPSAFWISDRTQDSFPSYTNWLAPEYAPDTNPKHWPQEIWNLASFKEPNTHPTVLFYLYGDCSRHIVNSIYGKTKAAKDSFVNDFFYPYYSRLPGFDPNNPDCSPKAILASEWLKDELNGYGSYCNFQVGIEEADKDVETIREGCAERRLWFCGEHAAPFEECGTVAGAYLSGESVGKKVVEVYKYSSAS
;
A
#
# COMPACT_ATOMS: atom_id res chain seq x y z
N MET A 1 22.68 48.94 7.98
CA MET A 1 21.83 48.01 8.72
C MET A 1 21.98 46.65 8.03
N SER A 2 22.86 45.79 8.55
CA SER A 2 22.90 44.40 8.11
C SER A 2 21.62 43.75 8.60
N SER A 3 20.79 43.30 7.68
CA SER A 3 19.69 42.39 8.04
C SER A 3 20.32 41.19 8.74
N GLU A 4 20.05 41.00 10.03
CA GLU A 4 20.28 39.71 10.66
C GLU A 4 19.64 38.69 9.74
N ARG A 5 20.41 37.79 9.13
CA ARG A 5 19.87 36.64 8.42
C ARG A 5 19.08 35.86 9.47
N ASP A 6 17.81 35.66 9.19
CA ASP A 6 16.99 34.74 9.95
C ASP A 6 17.72 33.39 9.89
N ASN A 7 18.32 33.00 11.01
CA ASN A 7 19.19 31.83 11.09
C ASN A 7 18.41 30.53 11.24
N THR A 8 17.05 30.59 11.03
CA THR A 8 16.18 29.45 11.12
C THR A 8 16.42 28.50 9.94
N PRO A 9 16.81 27.25 10.18
CA PRO A 9 17.06 26.31 9.09
C PRO A 9 15.81 26.09 8.24
N HIS A 10 15.97 26.10 6.92
CA HIS A 10 14.90 25.95 5.95
C HIS A 10 14.99 24.58 5.27
N VAL A 11 14.01 23.74 5.52
CA VAL A 11 13.94 22.36 4.99
C VAL A 11 12.96 22.28 3.81
N CYS A 12 13.40 21.68 2.72
CA CYS A 12 12.54 21.25 1.62
C CYS A 12 12.07 19.83 1.84
N ILE A 13 10.76 19.61 1.74
CA ILE A 13 10.17 18.27 1.67
C ILE A 13 9.61 18.07 0.27
N VAL A 14 10.08 17.04 -0.44
CA VAL A 14 9.61 16.70 -1.78
C VAL A 14 8.54 15.62 -1.66
N GLY A 15 7.29 16.03 -1.81
CA GLY A 15 6.08 15.20 -1.67
C GLY A 15 5.25 15.56 -0.45
N ALA A 16 3.93 15.70 -0.65
CA ALA A 16 2.93 15.94 0.40
C ALA A 16 2.12 14.68 0.73
N GLY A 17 2.74 13.50 0.68
CA GLY A 17 2.19 12.26 1.20
C GLY A 17 2.24 12.22 2.73
N VAL A 18 1.72 11.16 3.34
CA VAL A 18 1.67 10.99 4.81
C VAL A 18 3.03 11.17 5.45
N SER A 19 4.10 10.59 4.88
CA SER A 19 5.46 10.72 5.43
C SER A 19 5.98 12.15 5.38
N GLY A 20 5.76 12.87 4.26
CA GLY A 20 6.16 14.26 4.13
C GLY A 20 5.41 15.20 5.06
N LEU A 21 4.11 15.00 5.21
CA LEU A 21 3.26 15.79 6.12
C LEU A 21 3.66 15.57 7.58
N ARG A 22 3.95 14.31 7.98
CA ARG A 22 4.41 14.02 9.35
C ARG A 22 5.83 14.53 9.62
N CYS A 23 6.73 14.42 8.65
CA CYS A 23 8.05 15.03 8.76
C CYS A 23 7.97 16.55 8.96
N ALA A 24 7.08 17.21 8.19
CA ALA A 24 6.84 18.65 8.34
C ALA A 24 6.33 19.00 9.76
N ASP A 25 5.40 18.25 10.31
CA ASP A 25 4.89 18.46 11.68
C ASP A 25 6.01 18.41 12.72
N ILE A 26 6.89 17.40 12.66
CA ILE A 26 8.05 17.31 13.57
C ILE A 26 8.98 18.51 13.42
N LEU A 27 9.34 18.88 12.20
CA LEU A 27 10.24 19.99 11.95
C LEU A 27 9.65 21.34 12.42
N LEU A 28 8.38 21.60 12.10
CA LEU A 28 7.66 22.82 12.52
C LEU A 28 7.57 22.94 14.03
N SER A 29 7.30 21.83 14.73
CA SER A 29 7.23 21.82 16.21
C SER A 29 8.58 22.13 16.87
N HIS A 30 9.69 22.01 16.13
CA HIS A 30 11.05 22.37 16.57
C HIS A 30 11.56 23.70 15.98
N GLY A 31 10.68 24.50 15.40
CA GLY A 31 10.98 25.86 14.94
C GLY A 31 11.69 25.93 13.58
N PHE A 32 11.71 24.86 12.78
CA PHE A 32 12.25 24.89 11.43
C PHE A 32 11.29 25.60 10.47
N LYS A 33 11.83 26.25 9.47
CA LYS A 33 11.06 26.70 8.30
C LYS A 33 10.91 25.54 7.32
N VAL A 34 9.69 25.27 6.89
CA VAL A 34 9.38 24.13 6.01
C VAL A 34 8.71 24.58 4.73
N THR A 35 9.22 24.10 3.59
CA THR A 35 8.53 24.18 2.29
C THR A 35 8.30 22.78 1.78
N ILE A 36 7.06 22.47 1.40
CA ILE A 36 6.68 21.22 0.76
C ILE A 36 6.45 21.47 -0.73
N LEU A 37 7.13 20.73 -1.59
CA LEU A 37 6.94 20.75 -3.04
C LEU A 37 6.19 19.48 -3.44
N GLU A 38 4.95 19.62 -3.89
CA GLU A 38 4.09 18.51 -4.28
C GLU A 38 3.76 18.60 -5.78
N ALA A 39 4.00 17.51 -6.51
CA ALA A 39 3.77 17.47 -7.95
C ALA A 39 2.29 17.48 -8.35
N ARG A 40 1.41 16.97 -7.49
CA ARG A 40 -0.04 16.95 -7.72
C ARG A 40 -0.69 18.25 -7.26
N GLU A 41 -1.93 18.47 -7.72
CA GLU A 41 -2.80 19.56 -7.23
C GLU A 41 -3.51 19.19 -5.90
N ARG A 42 -3.04 18.15 -5.21
CA ARG A 42 -3.57 17.68 -3.92
C ARG A 42 -2.49 17.08 -3.04
N ILE A 43 -2.74 17.08 -1.74
CA ILE A 43 -1.95 16.35 -0.74
C ILE A 43 -2.39 14.89 -0.63
N GLY A 44 -1.74 14.09 0.22
CA GLY A 44 -2.11 12.73 0.62
C GLY A 44 -1.38 11.62 -0.14
N GLY A 45 -0.87 11.91 -1.35
CA GLY A 45 -0.18 10.89 -2.17
C GLY A 45 -1.08 9.70 -2.48
N ARG A 46 -0.71 8.50 -1.99
CA ARG A 46 -1.48 7.24 -2.13
C ARG A 46 -2.68 7.12 -1.17
N VAL A 47 -2.82 7.98 -0.18
CA VAL A 47 -4.10 8.22 0.52
C VAL A 47 -4.93 9.15 -0.36
N CYS A 48 -5.87 8.58 -1.09
CA CYS A 48 -6.59 9.26 -2.17
C CYS A 48 -8.01 8.72 -2.32
N GLN A 49 -8.96 9.62 -2.43
CA GLN A 49 -10.38 9.35 -2.55
C GLN A 49 -10.92 9.60 -3.96
N SER A 50 -12.08 9.02 -4.26
CA SER A 50 -12.91 9.33 -5.42
C SER A 50 -14.39 9.41 -5.05
N ASN A 51 -15.13 10.28 -5.74
CA ASN A 51 -16.58 10.43 -5.62
C ASN A 51 -17.33 9.95 -6.88
N GLU A 52 -16.67 9.26 -7.79
CA GLU A 52 -17.25 8.87 -9.09
C GLU A 52 -18.41 7.88 -8.97
N LEU A 53 -18.50 7.15 -7.87
CA LEU A 53 -19.62 6.23 -7.59
C LEU A 53 -20.88 6.92 -7.06
N GLY A 54 -20.82 8.25 -6.81
CA GLY A 54 -21.87 9.02 -6.17
C GLY A 54 -21.77 9.07 -4.65
N TYR A 55 -20.73 8.48 -4.09
CA TYR A 55 -20.29 8.54 -2.70
C TYR A 55 -18.77 8.39 -2.66
N THR A 56 -18.15 8.74 -1.53
CA THR A 56 -16.69 8.71 -1.40
C THR A 56 -16.19 7.28 -1.14
N VAL A 57 -15.12 6.90 -1.85
CA VAL A 57 -14.35 5.66 -1.59
C VAL A 57 -12.87 5.94 -1.64
N ASP A 58 -12.09 5.17 -0.90
CA ASP A 58 -10.63 5.21 -0.96
C ASP A 58 -10.11 4.41 -2.16
N LEU A 59 -9.53 5.11 -3.15
CA LEU A 59 -8.77 4.47 -4.22
C LEU A 59 -7.44 3.92 -3.73
N GLY A 60 -6.84 4.59 -2.74
CA GLY A 60 -5.60 4.19 -2.08
C GLY A 60 -5.83 3.30 -0.87
N ALA A 61 -5.07 3.54 0.21
CA ALA A 61 -5.19 2.80 1.45
C ALA A 61 -6.58 2.91 2.06
N ASN A 62 -7.10 1.81 2.59
CA ASN A 62 -8.39 1.74 3.29
C ASN A 62 -8.39 0.76 4.47
N TRP A 63 -7.22 0.26 4.87
CA TRP A 63 -7.04 -0.57 6.06
C TRP A 63 -6.21 0.15 7.12
N ILE A 64 -6.48 -0.16 8.38
CA ILE A 64 -5.65 0.17 9.53
C ILE A 64 -5.27 -1.16 10.18
N HIS A 65 -3.97 -1.48 10.11
CA HIS A 65 -3.38 -2.66 10.75
C HIS A 65 -2.85 -2.21 12.12
N THR A 66 -3.33 -2.79 13.22
CA THR A 66 -2.90 -2.39 14.57
C THR A 66 -1.83 -3.33 15.13
N TRP A 67 -1.26 -2.96 16.28
CA TRP A 67 -0.24 -3.76 16.95
C TRP A 67 -0.85 -4.54 18.12
N ASP A 68 -0.30 -5.72 18.38
CA ASP A 68 -0.60 -6.51 19.59
C ASP A 68 0.40 -6.22 20.73
N SER A 69 1.28 -5.22 20.57
CA SER A 69 2.33 -4.87 21.55
C SER A 69 1.82 -4.13 22.78
N GLY A 70 0.56 -3.72 22.82
CA GLY A 70 -0.01 -2.84 23.84
C GLY A 70 0.39 -1.37 23.69
N GLU A 71 1.20 -1.02 22.71
CA GLU A 71 1.48 0.37 22.33
C GLU A 71 0.33 0.94 21.49
N VAL A 72 0.17 2.27 21.55
CA VAL A 72 -0.90 2.94 20.77
C VAL A 72 -0.47 3.11 19.34
N HIS A 73 -1.13 2.40 18.43
CA HIS A 73 -0.89 2.53 16.99
C HIS A 73 -1.27 3.95 16.49
N PRO A 74 -0.35 4.67 15.80
CA PRO A 74 -0.52 6.10 15.50
C PRO A 74 -1.73 6.38 14.60
N ILE A 75 -1.99 5.56 13.59
CA ILE A 75 -3.12 5.76 12.68
C ILE A 75 -4.44 5.38 13.34
N TRP A 76 -4.45 4.34 14.19
CA TRP A 76 -5.62 4.00 14.99
C TRP A 76 -6.00 5.15 15.94
N LYS A 77 -5.03 5.73 16.64
CA LYS A 77 -5.25 6.90 17.50
C LYS A 77 -5.88 8.06 16.72
N LEU A 78 -5.38 8.35 15.51
CA LEU A 78 -5.96 9.39 14.66
C LEU A 78 -7.39 9.04 14.22
N ALA A 79 -7.69 7.78 13.92
CA ALA A 79 -9.04 7.34 13.60
C ALA A 79 -10.00 7.52 14.78
N GLU A 80 -9.57 7.21 16.01
CA GLU A 80 -10.37 7.48 17.22
C GLU A 80 -10.59 8.96 17.46
N GLU A 81 -9.54 9.80 17.37
CA GLU A 81 -9.61 11.26 17.56
C GLU A 81 -10.55 11.92 16.54
N THR A 82 -10.51 11.46 15.29
CA THR A 82 -11.38 11.97 14.22
C THR A 82 -12.74 11.31 14.18
N ARG A 83 -12.97 10.28 14.99
CA ARG A 83 -14.18 9.44 14.97
C ARG A 83 -14.45 8.83 13.60
N THR A 84 -13.37 8.45 12.90
CA THR A 84 -13.48 7.82 11.59
C THR A 84 -14.15 6.46 11.74
N PRO A 85 -15.27 6.20 11.05
CA PRO A 85 -15.94 4.90 11.13
C PRO A 85 -15.06 3.78 10.58
N VAL A 86 -14.93 2.70 11.33
CA VAL A 86 -14.26 1.47 10.92
C VAL A 86 -15.22 0.29 10.93
N HIS A 87 -14.91 -0.72 10.14
CA HIS A 87 -15.65 -1.96 10.06
C HIS A 87 -14.73 -3.13 10.38
N HIS A 88 -15.18 -4.00 11.27
CA HIS A 88 -14.55 -5.28 11.53
C HIS A 88 -15.29 -6.34 10.73
N TRP A 89 -14.56 -7.04 9.88
CA TRP A 89 -15.13 -8.08 9.05
C TRP A 89 -15.46 -9.32 9.88
N ASN A 90 -16.55 -10.00 9.53
CA ASN A 90 -16.80 -11.32 10.08
C ASN A 90 -15.85 -12.33 9.41
N ASN A 91 -15.55 -13.45 10.06
CA ASN A 91 -14.66 -14.48 9.53
C ASN A 91 -15.35 -15.43 8.54
N GLN A 92 -16.57 -15.10 8.08
CA GLN A 92 -17.29 -15.91 7.13
C GLN A 92 -16.73 -15.71 5.73
N GLN A 93 -16.50 -16.80 5.04
CA GLN A 93 -15.94 -16.84 3.70
C GLN A 93 -16.85 -17.66 2.77
N LEU A 94 -16.99 -17.22 1.52
CA LEU A 94 -17.63 -17.98 0.45
C LEU A 94 -16.55 -18.25 -0.62
N ILE A 95 -16.19 -19.52 -0.79
CA ILE A 95 -15.13 -19.91 -1.73
C ILE A 95 -15.72 -20.73 -2.84
N TYR A 96 -15.49 -20.32 -4.08
CA TYR A 96 -15.88 -21.05 -5.29
C TYR A 96 -14.67 -21.81 -5.85
N ASP A 97 -14.88 -23.07 -6.23
CA ASP A 97 -13.86 -23.90 -6.89
C ASP A 97 -13.59 -23.47 -8.35
N THR A 98 -12.66 -24.12 -9.02
CA THR A 98 -12.28 -23.84 -10.42
C THR A 98 -13.44 -23.97 -11.41
N SER A 99 -14.48 -24.75 -11.10
CA SER A 99 -15.68 -24.91 -11.89
C SER A 99 -16.77 -23.88 -11.56
N GLY A 100 -16.56 -23.06 -10.54
CA GLY A 100 -17.50 -22.04 -10.09
C GLY A 100 -18.61 -22.58 -9.18
N ASN A 101 -18.39 -23.71 -8.51
CA ASN A 101 -19.28 -24.23 -7.49
C ASN A 101 -18.78 -23.81 -6.10
N PRO A 102 -19.67 -23.45 -5.17
CA PRO A 102 -19.24 -23.13 -3.80
C PRO A 102 -18.69 -24.40 -3.11
N LEU A 103 -17.60 -24.22 -2.37
CA LEU A 103 -17.13 -25.25 -1.44
C LEU A 103 -18.12 -25.35 -0.27
N SER A 104 -18.16 -26.52 0.40
CA SER A 104 -18.94 -26.64 1.63
C SER A 104 -18.33 -25.79 2.75
N ASP A 105 -19.18 -25.30 3.67
CA ASP A 105 -18.72 -24.50 4.83
C ASP A 105 -17.66 -25.26 5.64
N GLU A 106 -17.85 -26.57 5.84
CA GLU A 106 -16.90 -27.44 6.56
C GLU A 106 -15.53 -27.46 5.86
N THR A 107 -15.50 -27.59 4.53
CA THR A 107 -14.24 -27.61 3.76
C THR A 107 -13.58 -26.23 3.78
N THR A 108 -14.35 -25.18 3.61
CA THR A 108 -13.88 -23.78 3.64
C THR A 108 -13.24 -23.47 4.99
N GLU A 109 -13.93 -23.70 6.10
CA GLU A 109 -13.44 -23.44 7.44
C GLU A 109 -12.16 -24.24 7.75
N ARG A 110 -12.16 -25.53 7.45
CA ARG A 110 -11.03 -26.41 7.71
C ARG A 110 -9.78 -26.02 6.91
N LEU A 111 -9.92 -25.79 5.60
CA LEU A 111 -8.78 -25.42 4.75
C LEU A 111 -8.30 -24.00 5.04
N SER A 112 -9.19 -23.04 5.33
CA SER A 112 -8.79 -21.70 5.73
C SER A 112 -8.02 -21.71 7.05
N THR A 113 -8.50 -22.43 8.06
CA THR A 113 -7.80 -22.57 9.35
C THR A 113 -6.42 -23.19 9.17
N LEU A 114 -6.31 -24.22 8.33
CA LEU A 114 -5.04 -24.85 8.04
C LEU A 114 -4.08 -23.90 7.29
N LEU A 115 -4.59 -23.15 6.31
CA LEU A 115 -3.79 -22.19 5.54
C LEU A 115 -3.21 -21.11 6.44
N TRP A 116 -4.02 -20.49 7.29
CA TRP A 116 -3.53 -19.46 8.22
C TRP A 116 -2.50 -20.01 9.20
N LYS A 117 -2.72 -21.20 9.76
CA LYS A 117 -1.73 -21.89 10.58
C LYS A 117 -0.40 -22.05 9.84
N ILE A 118 -0.44 -22.45 8.56
CA ILE A 118 0.79 -22.64 7.76
C ILE A 118 1.49 -21.30 7.47
N ILE A 119 0.74 -20.24 7.24
CA ILE A 119 1.29 -18.87 7.04
C ILE A 119 1.98 -18.40 8.32
N GLU A 120 1.36 -18.55 9.49
CA GLU A 120 1.98 -18.25 10.78
C GLU A 120 3.27 -19.05 11.01
N GLU A 121 3.26 -20.34 10.71
CA GLU A 121 4.46 -21.19 10.78
C GLU A 121 5.58 -20.70 9.81
N ALA A 122 5.22 -20.16 8.65
CA ALA A 122 6.19 -19.60 7.69
C ALA A 122 6.83 -18.33 8.25
N PHE A 123 6.06 -17.45 8.87
CA PHE A 123 6.56 -16.24 9.51
C PHE A 123 7.49 -16.58 10.68
N GLU A 124 7.07 -17.47 11.58
CA GLU A 124 7.93 -17.94 12.66
C GLU A 124 9.23 -18.56 12.14
N PHE A 125 9.17 -19.34 11.05
CA PHE A 125 10.35 -19.93 10.42
C PHE A 125 11.28 -18.85 9.87
N SER A 126 10.75 -17.84 9.20
CA SER A 126 11.47 -16.70 8.68
C SER A 126 12.13 -15.87 9.79
N ILE A 127 11.38 -15.53 10.87
CA ILE A 127 11.89 -14.81 12.04
C ILE A 127 13.06 -15.57 12.68
N LYS A 128 12.92 -16.87 12.92
CA LYS A 128 13.97 -17.71 13.53
C LYS A 128 15.24 -17.74 12.66
N ALA A 129 15.09 -17.90 11.35
CA ALA A 129 16.21 -17.86 10.42
C ALA A 129 16.91 -16.49 10.42
N HIS A 130 16.13 -15.40 10.42
CA HIS A 130 16.68 -14.05 10.48
C HIS A 130 17.48 -13.80 11.77
N GLN A 131 16.97 -14.23 12.92
CA GLN A 131 17.66 -14.11 14.21
C GLN A 131 18.94 -14.94 14.30
N GLN A 132 19.01 -16.10 13.62
CA GLN A 132 20.15 -17.00 13.67
C GLN A 132 21.29 -16.59 12.76
N ASP A 133 21.00 -16.19 11.53
CA ASP A 133 22.03 -15.96 10.51
C ASP A 133 21.70 -14.83 9.50
N GLY A 134 20.69 -14.00 9.80
CA GLY A 134 20.19 -12.97 8.88
C GLY A 134 19.38 -13.56 7.72
N GLY A 135 18.75 -14.70 7.93
CA GLY A 135 17.91 -15.39 6.94
C GLY A 135 18.68 -16.18 5.87
N LYS A 136 19.99 -16.29 6.00
CA LYS A 136 20.85 -16.92 4.97
C LYS A 136 20.62 -18.42 4.81
N SER A 137 20.10 -19.09 5.83
CA SER A 137 19.69 -20.50 5.77
C SER A 137 18.49 -20.75 4.86
N ILE A 138 17.70 -19.72 4.55
CA ILE A 138 16.60 -19.78 3.58
C ILE A 138 17.12 -19.32 2.21
N PRO A 139 17.08 -20.17 1.17
CA PRO A 139 17.44 -19.75 -0.18
C PRO A 139 16.66 -18.51 -0.62
N LYS A 140 17.31 -17.56 -1.28
CA LYS A 140 16.64 -16.33 -1.72
C LYS A 140 15.58 -16.55 -2.80
N GLU A 141 15.67 -17.66 -3.51
CA GLU A 141 14.72 -18.10 -4.53
C GLU A 141 13.49 -18.79 -3.93
N GLU A 142 13.52 -19.11 -2.63
CA GLU A 142 12.43 -19.82 -1.97
C GLU A 142 11.27 -18.88 -1.66
N SER A 143 10.09 -19.25 -2.13
CA SER A 143 8.86 -18.47 -1.96
C SER A 143 8.03 -18.93 -0.76
N LEU A 144 7.12 -18.06 -0.32
CA LEU A 144 6.09 -18.44 0.67
C LEU A 144 5.25 -19.61 0.16
N GLN A 145 4.93 -19.67 -1.15
CA GLN A 145 4.18 -20.79 -1.73
C GLN A 145 4.95 -22.13 -1.63
N ASP A 146 6.28 -22.10 -1.77
CA ASP A 146 7.09 -23.34 -1.62
C ASP A 146 7.00 -23.89 -0.19
N PHE A 147 6.96 -23.02 0.81
CA PHE A 147 6.74 -23.43 2.20
C PHE A 147 5.34 -24.01 2.39
N ILE A 148 4.30 -23.29 1.91
CA ILE A 148 2.90 -23.74 2.00
C ILE A 148 2.74 -25.12 1.34
N ARG A 149 3.31 -25.32 0.17
CA ARG A 149 3.27 -26.61 -0.55
C ARG A 149 3.85 -27.74 0.27
N ARG A 150 5.05 -27.56 0.84
CA ARG A 150 5.69 -28.59 1.69
C ARG A 150 4.83 -28.94 2.92
N ARG A 151 4.20 -27.93 3.51
CA ARG A 151 3.32 -28.15 4.66
C ARG A 151 2.02 -28.85 4.26
N ALA A 152 1.43 -28.44 3.13
CA ALA A 152 0.24 -29.09 2.59
C ALA A 152 0.47 -30.57 2.29
N ASP A 153 1.65 -30.95 1.76
CA ASP A 153 2.02 -32.35 1.49
C ASP A 153 2.11 -33.20 2.77
N ILE A 154 2.42 -32.57 3.91
CA ILE A 154 2.48 -33.24 5.22
C ILE A 154 1.10 -33.35 5.88
N GLU A 155 0.31 -32.26 5.82
CA GLU A 155 -0.94 -32.13 6.59
C GLU A 155 -2.16 -32.75 5.86
N LEU A 156 -2.11 -32.91 4.51
CA LEU A 156 -3.24 -33.35 3.70
C LEU A 156 -2.85 -34.60 2.89
N GLU A 157 -3.61 -35.70 3.07
CA GLU A 157 -3.45 -36.90 2.27
C GLU A 157 -4.09 -36.77 0.88
N ASN A 158 -5.18 -36.00 0.77
CA ASN A 158 -5.97 -35.84 -0.45
C ASN A 158 -5.32 -34.80 -1.38
N GLU A 159 -4.97 -35.25 -2.60
CA GLU A 159 -4.34 -34.39 -3.62
C GLU A 159 -5.21 -33.20 -4.03
N LYS A 160 -6.52 -33.42 -4.19
CA LYS A 160 -7.47 -32.34 -4.53
C LYS A 160 -7.52 -31.26 -3.43
N GLU A 161 -7.45 -31.67 -2.16
CA GLU A 161 -7.44 -30.71 -1.05
C GLU A 161 -6.11 -29.94 -1.00
N ARG A 162 -4.97 -30.58 -1.32
CA ARG A 162 -3.68 -29.89 -1.45
C ARG A 162 -3.73 -28.81 -2.53
N GLU A 163 -4.25 -29.19 -3.72
CA GLU A 163 -4.42 -28.23 -4.81
C GLU A 163 -5.35 -27.06 -4.42
N THR A 164 -6.47 -27.36 -3.77
CA THR A 164 -7.42 -26.35 -3.31
C THR A 164 -6.74 -25.40 -2.30
N LEU A 165 -5.99 -25.93 -1.33
CA LEU A 165 -5.27 -25.12 -0.35
C LEU A 165 -4.22 -24.22 -1.02
N LEU A 166 -3.49 -24.72 -2.02
CA LEU A 166 -2.53 -23.92 -2.77
C LEU A 166 -3.22 -22.82 -3.60
N GLN A 167 -4.38 -23.09 -4.18
CA GLN A 167 -5.18 -22.06 -4.85
C GLN A 167 -5.70 -21.02 -3.84
N MET A 168 -6.15 -21.46 -2.66
CA MET A 168 -6.55 -20.55 -1.59
C MET A 168 -5.38 -19.67 -1.11
N SER A 169 -4.13 -20.15 -1.12
CA SER A 169 -2.97 -19.36 -0.73
C SER A 169 -2.72 -18.15 -1.61
N GLU A 170 -3.25 -18.14 -2.85
CA GLU A 170 -3.17 -16.98 -3.75
C GLU A 170 -3.93 -15.75 -3.19
N MET A 171 -4.86 -15.92 -2.23
CA MET A 171 -5.47 -14.80 -1.50
C MET A 171 -4.42 -13.87 -0.87
N TRP A 172 -3.25 -14.40 -0.48
CA TRP A 172 -2.15 -13.59 0.06
C TRP A 172 -1.71 -12.50 -0.91
N GLY A 173 -1.88 -12.72 -2.22
CA GLY A 173 -1.55 -11.72 -3.24
C GLY A 173 -2.34 -10.42 -3.12
N ALA A 174 -3.56 -10.46 -2.62
CA ALA A 174 -4.37 -9.26 -2.41
C ALA A 174 -3.93 -8.42 -1.20
N TYR A 175 -3.18 -9.01 -0.26
CA TYR A 175 -2.56 -8.28 0.86
C TYR A 175 -1.28 -7.57 0.42
N VAL A 176 -0.44 -8.24 -0.38
CA VAL A 176 0.91 -7.77 -0.71
C VAL A 176 1.09 -7.29 -2.16
N GLY A 177 0.06 -7.42 -2.99
CA GLY A 177 0.01 -6.90 -4.37
C GLY A 177 0.77 -7.72 -5.42
N GLU A 178 1.29 -8.90 -5.07
CA GLU A 178 1.92 -9.85 -5.99
C GLU A 178 1.59 -11.30 -5.59
N PRO A 179 1.58 -12.26 -6.52
CA PRO A 179 1.26 -13.65 -6.23
C PRO A 179 2.15 -14.27 -5.15
N VAL A 180 1.60 -15.19 -4.37
CA VAL A 180 2.29 -15.85 -3.24
C VAL A 180 3.59 -16.56 -3.64
N TRP A 181 3.71 -17.03 -4.88
CA TRP A 181 4.93 -17.65 -5.40
C TRP A 181 6.07 -16.65 -5.68
N LYS A 182 5.77 -15.35 -5.71
CA LYS A 182 6.78 -14.30 -5.78
C LYS A 182 7.23 -13.81 -4.40
N GLN A 183 6.48 -14.07 -3.34
CA GLN A 183 6.81 -13.58 -2.00
C GLN A 183 8.01 -14.34 -1.45
N SER A 184 9.01 -13.62 -0.95
CA SER A 184 10.22 -14.21 -0.38
C SER A 184 9.92 -14.88 0.96
N LEU A 185 10.20 -16.18 1.10
CA LEU A 185 10.15 -16.83 2.40
C LEU A 185 11.20 -16.27 3.36
N ARG A 186 12.39 -15.90 2.85
CA ARG A 186 13.48 -15.32 3.66
C ARG A 186 13.08 -14.05 4.38
N PHE A 187 12.24 -13.21 3.74
CA PHE A 187 11.79 -11.93 4.27
C PHE A 187 10.29 -11.89 4.59
N ALA A 188 9.64 -13.05 4.71
CA ALA A 188 8.23 -13.13 5.08
C ALA A 188 7.93 -12.44 6.41
N TRP A 189 8.86 -12.46 7.36
CA TRP A 189 8.74 -11.75 8.63
C TRP A 189 8.61 -10.22 8.50
N MET A 190 9.03 -9.62 7.39
CA MET A 190 8.87 -8.20 7.11
C MET A 190 7.48 -7.85 6.51
N GLU A 191 6.73 -8.87 6.08
CA GLU A 191 5.37 -8.74 5.54
C GLU A 191 4.32 -9.05 6.62
N GLU A 192 4.73 -9.41 7.83
CA GLU A 192 3.84 -9.62 8.95
C GLU A 192 3.30 -8.27 9.43
N CYS A 193 2.10 -7.93 8.99
CA CYS A 193 1.42 -6.71 9.44
C CYS A 193 0.99 -6.86 10.90
N CYS A 194 1.92 -6.65 11.82
CA CYS A 194 1.73 -6.16 13.19
C CYS A 194 0.89 -6.98 14.18
N GLY A 195 0.33 -8.14 13.82
CA GLY A 195 -0.31 -9.09 14.73
C GLY A 195 -1.54 -8.60 15.50
N GLY A 196 -2.03 -7.38 15.24
CA GLY A 196 -3.20 -6.80 15.88
C GLY A 196 -4.49 -6.94 15.07
N ASP A 197 -5.48 -6.11 15.39
CA ASP A 197 -6.75 -6.07 14.66
C ASP A 197 -6.58 -5.40 13.30
N GLU A 198 -7.20 -5.96 12.27
CA GLU A 198 -7.31 -5.38 10.95
C GLU A 198 -8.67 -4.71 10.77
N MET A 199 -8.65 -3.39 10.59
CA MET A 199 -9.86 -2.60 10.49
C MET A 199 -9.97 -1.94 9.12
N PHE A 200 -11.12 -2.11 8.50
CA PHE A 200 -11.44 -1.40 7.27
C PHE A 200 -12.01 -0.02 7.59
N VAL A 201 -11.50 1.03 6.97
CA VAL A 201 -12.07 2.38 7.10
C VAL A 201 -13.37 2.43 6.30
N ALA A 202 -14.50 2.40 7.00
CA ALA A 202 -15.82 2.25 6.39
C ALA A 202 -16.32 3.52 5.68
N SER A 203 -15.85 4.70 6.09
CA SER A 203 -16.09 5.95 5.37
C SER A 203 -15.00 6.16 4.31
N ASP A 204 -13.95 6.90 4.66
CA ASP A 204 -12.75 7.15 3.90
C ASP A 204 -11.65 7.72 4.82
N TYR A 205 -10.42 7.80 4.31
CA TYR A 205 -9.27 8.32 5.04
C TYR A 205 -9.18 9.84 5.15
N SER A 206 -10.13 10.60 4.61
CA SER A 206 -10.05 12.08 4.54
C SER A 206 -9.86 12.74 5.90
N ALA A 207 -10.63 12.33 6.92
CA ALA A 207 -10.53 12.92 8.25
C ALA A 207 -9.17 12.66 8.92
N ILE A 208 -8.63 11.45 8.74
CA ILE A 208 -7.29 11.08 9.23
C ILE A 208 -6.22 11.92 8.51
N LEU A 209 -6.31 12.03 7.18
CA LEU A 209 -5.39 12.84 6.38
C LEU A 209 -5.47 14.32 6.73
N ASP A 210 -6.68 14.84 6.98
CA ASP A 210 -6.89 16.23 7.43
C ASP A 210 -6.16 16.49 8.75
N GLN A 211 -6.24 15.57 9.70
CA GLN A 211 -5.55 15.68 10.99
C GLN A 211 -4.02 15.62 10.83
N ILE A 212 -3.50 14.70 10.01
CA ILE A 212 -2.06 14.60 9.72
C ILE A 212 -1.54 15.87 9.04
N SER A 213 -2.30 16.42 8.10
CA SER A 213 -1.87 17.58 7.30
C SER A 213 -2.02 18.91 7.98
N LYS A 214 -2.80 18.99 9.07
CA LYS A 214 -3.14 20.25 9.74
C LYS A 214 -1.91 21.10 10.11
N PRO A 215 -0.86 20.60 10.79
CA PRO A 215 0.31 21.41 11.12
C PRO A 215 1.00 22.00 9.89
N ALA A 216 1.15 21.20 8.83
CA ALA A 216 1.78 21.64 7.59
C ALA A 216 0.92 22.68 6.86
N ARG A 217 -0.41 22.53 6.81
CA ARG A 217 -1.31 23.51 6.20
C ARG A 217 -1.32 24.84 6.93
N GLU A 218 -1.15 24.84 8.25
CA GLU A 218 -1.18 26.06 9.07
C GLU A 218 0.17 26.78 9.08
N GLN A 219 1.31 26.09 8.96
CA GLN A 219 2.61 26.65 9.28
C GLN A 219 3.68 26.47 8.19
N ALA A 220 3.52 25.55 7.25
CA ALA A 220 4.46 25.34 6.15
C ALA A 220 4.05 26.08 4.87
N SER A 221 5.01 26.29 3.97
CA SER A 221 4.71 26.71 2.60
C SER A 221 4.48 25.47 1.73
N ILE A 222 3.24 25.13 1.40
CA ILE A 222 2.91 24.03 0.51
C ILE A 222 2.71 24.57 -0.92
N LYS A 223 3.48 24.05 -1.87
CA LYS A 223 3.41 24.38 -3.30
C LYS A 223 2.92 23.14 -4.05
N LEU A 224 1.64 23.15 -4.41
CA LEU A 224 1.02 22.13 -5.27
C LEU A 224 1.39 22.35 -6.73
N GLY A 225 1.20 21.36 -7.60
CA GLY A 225 1.55 21.41 -9.02
C GLY A 225 3.03 21.67 -9.27
N THR A 226 3.91 21.36 -8.30
CA THR A 226 5.32 21.73 -8.31
C THR A 226 6.20 20.48 -8.37
N LYS A 227 6.39 19.93 -9.59
CA LYS A 227 7.17 18.71 -9.83
C LYS A 227 8.66 19.00 -9.78
N VAL A 228 9.37 18.36 -8.86
CA VAL A 228 10.85 18.42 -8.75
C VAL A 228 11.46 17.54 -9.83
N VAL A 229 12.48 18.07 -10.54
CA VAL A 229 13.21 17.37 -11.60
C VAL A 229 14.70 17.29 -11.33
N SER A 230 15.24 18.10 -10.39
CA SER A 230 16.66 18.04 -10.03
C SER A 230 16.89 18.43 -8.57
N VAL A 231 17.76 17.66 -7.92
CA VAL A 231 18.20 17.84 -6.53
C VAL A 231 19.73 17.92 -6.52
N GLN A 232 20.25 19.13 -6.40
CA GLN A 232 21.70 19.37 -6.34
C GLN A 232 22.12 19.55 -4.89
N THR A 233 23.03 18.70 -4.42
CA THR A 233 23.50 18.70 -3.03
C THR A 233 25.02 18.90 -2.98
N PRO A 234 25.60 19.39 -1.87
CA PRO A 234 27.04 19.34 -1.63
C PRO A 234 27.50 17.88 -1.55
N THR A 235 28.78 17.65 -1.72
CA THR A 235 29.42 16.33 -1.49
C THR A 235 29.73 16.07 -0.02
N ILE A 236 29.90 17.14 0.76
CA ILE A 236 30.12 17.09 2.20
C ILE A 236 29.27 18.16 2.88
N ARG A 237 28.91 17.93 4.14
CA ARG A 237 28.14 18.90 4.92
C ARG A 237 28.96 20.18 5.16
N SER A 238 28.47 21.30 4.64
CA SER A 238 29.07 22.65 4.82
C SER A 238 27.94 23.66 5.00
N SER A 239 28.10 24.59 5.96
CA SER A 239 27.14 25.69 6.17
C SER A 239 27.18 26.75 5.06
N GLU A 240 28.25 26.74 4.24
CA GLU A 240 28.46 27.75 3.19
C GLU A 240 27.76 27.41 1.86
N GLN A 241 27.25 26.17 1.69
CA GLN A 241 26.63 25.74 0.47
C GLN A 241 25.17 25.38 0.74
N SER A 242 24.23 25.98 0.03
CA SER A 242 22.82 25.57 0.01
C SER A 242 22.59 24.41 -0.96
N LEU A 243 21.51 23.65 -0.74
CA LEU A 243 21.01 22.69 -1.71
C LEU A 243 20.14 23.45 -2.73
N LEU A 244 20.25 23.07 -4.00
CA LEU A 244 19.47 23.67 -5.06
C LEU A 244 18.45 22.66 -5.62
N ILE A 245 17.17 22.98 -5.54
CA ILE A 245 16.09 22.22 -6.12
C ILE A 245 15.59 22.93 -7.38
N THR A 246 15.47 22.18 -8.48
CA THR A 246 14.89 22.69 -9.72
C THR A 246 13.59 21.95 -10.01
N THR A 247 12.56 22.68 -10.40
CA THR A 247 11.23 22.16 -10.75
C THR A 247 11.02 22.12 -12.27
N GLU A 248 10.03 21.39 -12.72
CA GLU A 248 9.75 21.16 -14.17
C GLU A 248 9.50 22.48 -14.93
N ASP A 249 8.93 23.50 -14.30
CA ASP A 249 8.75 24.84 -14.86
C ASP A 249 10.04 25.67 -14.91
N GLY A 250 11.19 25.12 -14.46
CA GLY A 250 12.50 25.77 -14.42
C GLY A 250 12.73 26.66 -13.19
N SER A 251 11.79 26.74 -12.25
CA SER A 251 11.98 27.45 -10.99
C SER A 251 13.08 26.81 -10.16
N LYS A 252 13.81 27.64 -9.40
CA LYS A 252 14.93 27.21 -8.55
C LYS A 252 14.74 27.68 -7.13
N PHE A 253 14.98 26.78 -6.18
CA PHE A 253 14.82 27.03 -4.75
C PHE A 253 16.05 26.56 -3.99
N GLU A 254 16.49 27.33 -3.02
CA GLU A 254 17.61 27.00 -2.15
C GLU A 254 17.12 26.63 -0.75
N PHE A 255 17.74 25.58 -0.17
CA PHE A 255 17.39 25.06 1.14
C PHE A 255 18.64 24.64 1.92
N ASP A 256 18.47 24.44 3.22
CA ASP A 256 19.51 23.91 4.11
C ASP A 256 19.49 22.37 4.13
N GLU A 257 18.33 21.75 4.07
CA GLU A 257 18.13 20.30 4.05
C GLU A 257 17.06 19.93 3.02
N VAL A 258 17.14 18.71 2.48
CA VAL A 258 16.11 18.14 1.58
C VAL A 258 15.68 16.77 2.08
N VAL A 259 14.38 16.56 2.20
CA VAL A 259 13.76 15.28 2.53
C VAL A 259 12.97 14.79 1.32
N MET A 260 13.41 13.68 0.73
CA MET A 260 12.72 12.99 -0.35
C MET A 260 11.66 12.06 0.25
N THR A 261 10.40 12.27 -0.13
CA THR A 261 9.27 11.42 0.32
C THR A 261 8.53 10.80 -0.87
N THR A 262 9.20 10.82 -2.02
CA THR A 262 8.68 10.24 -3.26
C THR A 262 8.58 8.73 -3.16
N PRO A 263 7.60 8.09 -3.82
CA PRO A 263 7.45 6.64 -3.82
C PRO A 263 8.70 5.90 -4.34
N LEU A 264 8.89 4.66 -3.89
CA LEU A 264 10.02 3.82 -4.30
C LEU A 264 10.17 3.74 -5.83
N GLY A 265 9.09 3.46 -6.56
CA GLY A 265 9.15 3.33 -8.01
C GLY A 265 9.49 4.66 -8.71
N TRP A 266 9.08 5.80 -8.14
CA TRP A 266 9.52 7.09 -8.65
C TRP A 266 11.05 7.26 -8.45
N LEU A 267 11.59 6.91 -7.29
CA LEU A 267 13.03 6.93 -7.04
C LEU A 267 13.77 6.04 -8.05
N GLN A 268 13.31 4.81 -8.28
CA GLN A 268 13.92 3.86 -9.22
C GLN A 268 14.01 4.39 -10.65
N THR A 269 13.05 5.21 -11.06
CA THR A 269 12.98 5.75 -12.42
C THR A 269 13.59 7.15 -12.59
N HIS A 270 14.01 7.81 -11.47
CA HIS A 270 14.50 9.19 -11.46
C HIS A 270 15.80 9.36 -10.65
N LEU A 271 16.65 8.34 -10.60
CA LEU A 271 17.95 8.43 -9.91
C LEU A 271 18.88 9.48 -10.51
N ASP A 272 18.70 9.79 -11.78
CA ASP A 272 19.41 10.84 -12.53
C ASP A 272 19.05 12.27 -12.10
N CYS A 273 17.98 12.45 -11.32
CA CYS A 273 17.64 13.77 -10.76
C CYS A 273 18.65 14.25 -9.70
N PHE A 274 19.46 13.34 -9.12
CA PHE A 274 20.40 13.67 -8.06
C PHE A 274 21.79 14.08 -8.59
N SER A 275 22.29 15.24 -8.17
CA SER A 275 23.62 15.71 -8.53
C SER A 275 24.39 16.16 -7.26
N PRO A 276 25.56 15.53 -6.99
CA PRO A 276 26.12 14.36 -7.67
C PRO A 276 25.23 13.11 -7.53
N PRO A 277 25.48 12.02 -8.30
CA PRO A 277 24.74 10.77 -8.16
C PRO A 277 24.72 10.24 -6.73
N LEU A 278 23.70 9.49 -6.37
CA LEU A 278 23.61 8.87 -5.05
C LEU A 278 24.80 7.92 -4.80
N PRO A 279 25.22 7.70 -3.54
CA PRO A 279 26.19 6.66 -3.22
C PRO A 279 25.75 5.30 -3.75
N SER A 280 26.68 4.50 -4.27
CA SER A 280 26.38 3.23 -4.94
C SER A 280 25.57 2.26 -4.06
N ARG A 281 25.82 2.24 -2.74
CA ARG A 281 25.06 1.39 -1.82
C ARG A 281 23.59 1.82 -1.71
N LEU A 282 23.33 3.13 -1.67
CA LEU A 282 21.96 3.67 -1.62
C LEU A 282 21.24 3.48 -2.96
N ASP A 283 21.92 3.70 -4.08
CA ASP A 283 21.41 3.43 -5.43
C ASP A 283 21.02 1.95 -5.55
N SER A 284 21.89 1.02 -5.15
CA SER A 284 21.60 -0.40 -5.14
C SER A 284 20.43 -0.76 -4.23
N ALA A 285 20.33 -0.18 -3.03
CA ALA A 285 19.23 -0.42 -2.10
C ALA A 285 17.87 -0.03 -2.70
N ILE A 286 17.80 1.15 -3.34
CA ILE A 286 16.59 1.61 -4.02
C ILE A 286 16.19 0.65 -5.15
N ASN A 287 17.13 0.15 -5.94
CA ASN A 287 16.86 -0.74 -7.07
C ASN A 287 16.58 -2.20 -6.67
N ASN A 288 17.07 -2.66 -5.52
CA ASN A 288 16.87 -4.03 -5.05
C ASN A 288 15.44 -4.28 -4.56
N LEU A 289 14.85 -3.34 -3.81
CA LEU A 289 13.48 -3.45 -3.36
C LEU A 289 12.52 -3.49 -4.56
N LYS A 290 11.42 -4.19 -4.40
CA LYS A 290 10.42 -4.35 -5.47
C LYS A 290 9.18 -3.55 -5.17
N LEU A 291 8.45 -3.22 -6.22
CA LEU A 291 7.17 -2.56 -6.16
C LEU A 291 6.09 -3.58 -6.48
N SER A 292 5.08 -3.66 -5.65
CA SER A 292 3.90 -4.48 -5.89
C SER A 292 2.92 -3.81 -6.83
N GLN A 293 1.96 -4.59 -7.32
CA GLN A 293 0.90 -4.11 -8.17
C GLN A 293 -0.46 -4.53 -7.60
N LEU A 294 -1.10 -3.63 -6.87
CA LEU A 294 -2.46 -3.80 -6.35
C LEU A 294 -3.37 -2.73 -6.93
N GLU A 295 -4.49 -3.17 -7.49
CA GLU A 295 -5.53 -2.27 -8.01
C GLU A 295 -6.88 -2.62 -7.39
N LYS A 296 -7.78 -1.67 -7.40
CA LYS A 296 -9.14 -1.80 -6.89
C LYS A 296 -10.15 -1.64 -8.01
N VAL A 297 -11.18 -2.49 -8.01
CA VAL A 297 -12.36 -2.31 -8.85
C VAL A 297 -13.60 -2.33 -7.99
N PHE A 298 -14.33 -1.24 -8.00
CA PHE A 298 -15.62 -1.10 -7.33
C PHE A 298 -16.74 -1.28 -8.35
N ILE A 299 -17.69 -2.17 -8.05
CA ILE A 299 -18.88 -2.35 -8.85
C ILE A 299 -20.11 -2.10 -7.94
N THR A 300 -20.81 -1.01 -8.22
CA THR A 300 -22.00 -0.58 -7.48
C THR A 300 -23.26 -0.99 -8.23
N PHE A 301 -24.22 -1.55 -7.52
CA PHE A 301 -25.51 -1.96 -8.01
C PHE A 301 -26.65 -1.06 -7.51
N PRO A 302 -27.85 -1.12 -8.09
CA PRO A 302 -29.01 -0.40 -7.53
C PRO A 302 -29.39 -0.86 -6.12
N SER A 303 -29.24 -2.16 -5.84
CA SER A 303 -29.42 -2.77 -4.52
C SER A 303 -28.39 -3.89 -4.29
N ALA A 304 -28.14 -4.27 -3.02
CA ALA A 304 -27.27 -5.39 -2.68
C ALA A 304 -28.07 -6.71 -2.84
N PHE A 305 -28.30 -7.15 -4.07
CA PHE A 305 -29.12 -8.32 -4.42
C PHE A 305 -28.62 -9.63 -3.81
N TRP A 306 -27.34 -9.70 -3.45
CA TRP A 306 -26.71 -10.87 -2.82
C TRP A 306 -27.05 -11.04 -1.34
N ILE A 307 -27.68 -10.05 -0.72
CA ILE A 307 -28.13 -10.10 0.68
C ILE A 307 -29.60 -10.48 0.70
N SER A 308 -29.91 -11.74 1.05
CA SER A 308 -31.28 -12.27 1.04
C SER A 308 -32.13 -11.82 2.24
N ASP A 309 -31.50 -11.53 3.37
CA ASP A 309 -32.12 -11.01 4.59
C ASP A 309 -31.36 -9.76 5.03
N ARG A 310 -32.06 -8.67 5.30
CA ARG A 310 -31.46 -7.37 5.67
C ARG A 310 -30.78 -7.37 7.05
N THR A 311 -30.47 -8.53 7.60
CA THR A 311 -29.56 -8.66 8.73
C THR A 311 -28.14 -8.54 8.21
N GLN A 312 -27.37 -7.60 8.73
CA GLN A 312 -26.00 -7.27 8.28
C GLN A 312 -25.02 -8.46 8.26
N ASP A 313 -25.36 -9.56 8.94
CA ASP A 313 -24.52 -10.76 9.06
C ASP A 313 -24.93 -11.89 8.10
N SER A 314 -25.83 -11.65 7.14
CA SER A 314 -26.42 -12.70 6.33
C SER A 314 -25.64 -13.08 5.06
N PHE A 315 -24.57 -12.35 4.73
CA PHE A 315 -23.69 -12.68 3.61
C PHE A 315 -22.23 -12.56 4.03
N PRO A 316 -21.34 -13.48 3.57
CA PRO A 316 -19.93 -13.44 3.90
C PRO A 316 -19.26 -12.11 3.59
N SER A 317 -18.37 -11.68 4.47
CA SER A 317 -17.55 -10.48 4.28
C SER A 317 -16.66 -10.60 3.06
N TYR A 318 -16.16 -11.81 2.82
CA TYR A 318 -15.15 -12.15 1.83
C TYR A 318 -15.65 -13.29 0.93
N THR A 319 -15.51 -13.12 -0.37
CA THR A 319 -15.80 -14.15 -1.37
C THR A 319 -14.62 -14.30 -2.32
N ASN A 320 -14.22 -15.55 -2.56
CA ASN A 320 -13.08 -15.88 -3.43
C ASN A 320 -13.49 -16.88 -4.52
N TRP A 321 -12.99 -16.67 -5.74
CA TRP A 321 -13.10 -17.59 -6.87
C TRP A 321 -11.71 -18.12 -7.20
N LEU A 322 -11.48 -19.40 -6.88
CA LEU A 322 -10.19 -20.07 -7.07
C LEU A 322 -9.99 -20.40 -8.55
N ALA A 323 -8.89 -19.96 -9.14
CA ALA A 323 -8.43 -20.32 -10.50
C ALA A 323 -9.56 -20.63 -11.50
N PRO A 324 -10.44 -19.67 -11.84
CA PRO A 324 -11.73 -19.90 -12.53
C PRO A 324 -11.54 -20.39 -13.96
N GLU A 325 -11.87 -21.65 -14.24
CA GLU A 325 -11.83 -22.28 -15.56
C GLU A 325 -13.05 -21.95 -16.42
N TYR A 326 -14.14 -21.49 -15.80
CA TYR A 326 -15.43 -21.19 -16.45
C TYR A 326 -15.49 -19.79 -17.11
N ALA A 327 -14.40 -19.03 -17.10
CA ALA A 327 -14.33 -17.70 -17.70
C ALA A 327 -13.18 -17.60 -18.74
N PRO A 328 -13.02 -18.56 -19.67
CA PRO A 328 -11.85 -18.62 -20.54
C PRO A 328 -11.73 -17.42 -21.51
N ASP A 329 -12.86 -16.81 -21.89
CA ASP A 329 -12.88 -15.68 -22.82
C ASP A 329 -12.43 -14.37 -22.17
N THR A 330 -12.68 -14.18 -20.88
CA THR A 330 -12.37 -12.96 -20.13
C THR A 330 -11.15 -13.12 -19.25
N ASN A 331 -10.94 -14.30 -18.66
CA ASN A 331 -9.80 -14.62 -17.79
C ASN A 331 -9.08 -15.92 -18.24
N PRO A 332 -8.41 -15.92 -19.40
CA PRO A 332 -7.76 -17.12 -19.95
C PRO A 332 -6.54 -17.59 -19.14
N LYS A 333 -6.12 -16.82 -18.15
CA LYS A 333 -5.00 -17.15 -17.23
C LYS A 333 -5.48 -17.70 -15.89
N HIS A 334 -6.76 -17.81 -15.71
CA HIS A 334 -7.39 -18.33 -14.49
C HIS A 334 -6.95 -17.57 -13.22
N TRP A 335 -6.66 -16.27 -13.31
CA TRP A 335 -6.33 -15.46 -12.14
C TRP A 335 -7.46 -15.55 -11.12
N PRO A 336 -7.18 -15.84 -9.84
CA PRO A 336 -8.19 -15.86 -8.79
C PRO A 336 -8.80 -14.46 -8.65
N GLN A 337 -10.05 -14.44 -8.20
CA GLN A 337 -10.76 -13.18 -7.94
C GLN A 337 -11.28 -13.18 -6.52
N GLU A 338 -11.35 -12.02 -5.92
CA GLU A 338 -11.94 -11.86 -4.60
C GLU A 338 -12.75 -10.58 -4.50
N ILE A 339 -13.76 -10.59 -3.65
CA ILE A 339 -14.53 -9.40 -3.30
C ILE A 339 -14.64 -9.21 -1.80
N TRP A 340 -14.78 -7.93 -1.44
CA TRP A 340 -15.21 -7.46 -0.13
C TRP A 340 -16.58 -6.78 -0.27
N ASN A 341 -17.49 -7.11 0.65
CA ASN A 341 -18.89 -6.70 0.59
C ASN A 341 -19.11 -5.38 1.34
N LEU A 342 -19.08 -4.24 0.63
CA LEU A 342 -19.29 -2.92 1.27
C LEU A 342 -20.75 -2.68 1.72
N ALA A 343 -21.69 -3.56 1.35
CA ALA A 343 -23.05 -3.48 1.85
C ALA A 343 -23.21 -4.02 3.28
N SER A 344 -22.17 -4.62 3.86
CA SER A 344 -22.15 -5.04 5.27
C SER A 344 -21.79 -3.88 6.24
N PHE A 345 -21.39 -2.73 5.74
CA PHE A 345 -21.11 -1.58 6.59
C PHE A 345 -22.36 -1.05 7.28
N LYS A 346 -22.17 -0.40 8.43
CA LYS A 346 -23.25 0.26 9.15
C LYS A 346 -23.64 1.58 8.46
N GLU A 347 -24.94 1.90 8.51
CA GLU A 347 -25.40 3.20 8.06
C GLU A 347 -24.62 4.36 8.77
N PRO A 348 -24.28 5.45 8.08
CA PRO A 348 -24.62 5.78 6.69
C PRO A 348 -23.61 5.27 5.64
N ASN A 349 -22.64 4.44 6.00
CA ASN A 349 -21.53 4.03 5.14
C ASN A 349 -21.82 2.74 4.34
N THR A 350 -22.99 2.13 4.49
CA THR A 350 -23.39 0.97 3.71
C THR A 350 -23.66 1.35 2.26
N HIS A 351 -23.09 0.61 1.33
CA HIS A 351 -23.26 0.82 -0.11
C HIS A 351 -23.48 -0.51 -0.83
N PRO A 352 -24.42 -0.60 -1.78
CA PRO A 352 -24.65 -1.80 -2.57
C PRO A 352 -23.49 -2.03 -3.56
N THR A 353 -22.31 -2.26 -3.05
CA THR A 353 -21.06 -2.30 -3.80
C THR A 353 -20.22 -3.49 -3.39
N VAL A 354 -19.63 -4.13 -4.37
CA VAL A 354 -18.55 -5.11 -4.18
C VAL A 354 -17.22 -4.47 -4.60
N LEU A 355 -16.20 -4.69 -3.77
CA LEU A 355 -14.83 -4.24 -4.02
C LEU A 355 -13.98 -5.45 -4.39
N PHE A 356 -13.45 -5.48 -5.62
CA PHE A 356 -12.43 -6.43 -6.05
C PHE A 356 -11.03 -5.86 -5.78
N TYR A 357 -10.17 -6.67 -5.16
CA TYR A 357 -8.73 -6.43 -5.13
C TYR A 357 -8.05 -7.23 -6.24
N LEU A 358 -7.26 -6.55 -7.06
CA LEU A 358 -6.54 -7.14 -8.17
C LEU A 358 -5.04 -6.98 -7.93
N TYR A 359 -4.29 -8.05 -8.10
CA TYR A 359 -2.87 -8.05 -7.90
C TYR A 359 -2.09 -8.69 -9.05
N GLY A 360 -0.80 -8.43 -9.09
CA GLY A 360 0.12 -9.05 -10.03
C GLY A 360 -0.29 -8.86 -11.50
N ASP A 361 -0.27 -9.94 -12.27
CA ASP A 361 -0.55 -9.89 -13.71
C ASP A 361 -2.02 -9.64 -14.03
N CYS A 362 -2.96 -10.01 -13.16
CA CYS A 362 -4.37 -9.68 -13.33
C CYS A 362 -4.57 -8.16 -13.30
N SER A 363 -4.02 -7.47 -12.30
CA SER A 363 -4.11 -6.01 -12.20
C SER A 363 -3.46 -5.33 -13.40
N ARG A 364 -2.29 -5.80 -13.85
CA ARG A 364 -1.60 -5.30 -15.04
C ARG A 364 -2.45 -5.47 -16.29
N HIS A 365 -3.11 -6.62 -16.44
CA HIS A 365 -4.01 -6.89 -17.56
C HIS A 365 -5.18 -5.91 -17.60
N ILE A 366 -5.89 -5.75 -16.48
CA ILE A 366 -7.05 -4.86 -16.38
C ILE A 366 -6.64 -3.41 -16.68
N VAL A 367 -5.63 -2.88 -15.99
CA VAL A 367 -5.20 -1.49 -16.17
C VAL A 367 -4.74 -1.22 -17.61
N ASN A 368 -3.93 -2.11 -18.19
CA ASN A 368 -3.49 -1.95 -19.60
C ASN A 368 -4.68 -2.00 -20.58
N SER A 369 -5.72 -2.75 -20.24
CA SER A 369 -6.93 -2.86 -21.08
C SER A 369 -7.83 -1.64 -21.01
N ILE A 370 -7.84 -0.91 -19.89
CA ILE A 370 -8.72 0.26 -19.71
C ILE A 370 -8.01 1.61 -19.92
N TYR A 371 -6.70 1.66 -19.74
CA TYR A 371 -5.93 2.92 -19.78
C TYR A 371 -6.15 3.69 -21.10
N GLY A 372 -6.40 4.99 -20.97
CA GLY A 372 -6.63 5.88 -22.11
C GLY A 372 -7.98 5.70 -22.84
N LYS A 373 -8.84 4.79 -22.39
CA LYS A 373 -10.18 4.59 -22.97
C LYS A 373 -11.21 5.56 -22.39
N THR A 374 -12.30 5.75 -23.12
CA THR A 374 -13.48 6.50 -22.60
C THR A 374 -14.10 5.76 -21.42
N LYS A 375 -14.80 6.49 -20.53
CA LYS A 375 -15.50 5.90 -19.36
C LYS A 375 -16.40 4.73 -19.77
N ALA A 376 -17.22 4.90 -20.82
CA ALA A 376 -18.10 3.85 -21.29
C ALA A 376 -17.35 2.58 -21.77
N ALA A 377 -16.19 2.74 -22.43
CA ALA A 377 -15.38 1.61 -22.87
C ALA A 377 -14.64 0.94 -21.70
N LYS A 378 -14.22 1.70 -20.68
CA LYS A 378 -13.68 1.16 -19.42
C LYS A 378 -14.74 0.34 -18.70
N ASP A 379 -15.92 0.90 -18.49
CA ASP A 379 -17.02 0.27 -17.78
C ASP A 379 -17.49 -1.01 -18.48
N SER A 380 -17.59 -1.01 -19.81
CA SER A 380 -17.94 -2.21 -20.57
C SER A 380 -16.89 -3.31 -20.38
N PHE A 381 -15.61 -2.99 -20.55
CA PHE A 381 -14.53 -3.97 -20.37
C PHE A 381 -14.51 -4.55 -18.97
N VAL A 382 -14.59 -3.70 -17.95
CA VAL A 382 -14.61 -4.14 -16.54
C VAL A 382 -15.84 -4.97 -16.25
N ASN A 383 -17.02 -4.55 -16.73
CA ASN A 383 -18.24 -5.33 -16.56
C ASN A 383 -18.11 -6.72 -17.18
N ASP A 384 -17.61 -6.81 -18.42
CA ASP A 384 -17.48 -8.09 -19.13
C ASP A 384 -16.48 -9.03 -18.42
N PHE A 385 -15.38 -8.47 -17.90
CA PHE A 385 -14.40 -9.25 -17.15
C PHE A 385 -14.95 -9.80 -15.82
N PHE A 386 -15.72 -8.97 -15.07
CA PHE A 386 -16.19 -9.35 -13.73
C PHE A 386 -17.58 -10.00 -13.72
N TYR A 387 -18.32 -9.96 -14.83
CA TYR A 387 -19.63 -10.60 -14.95
C TYR A 387 -19.63 -12.09 -14.56
N PRO A 388 -18.67 -12.93 -14.97
CA PRO A 388 -18.63 -14.34 -14.57
C PRO A 388 -18.56 -14.56 -13.06
N TYR A 389 -18.12 -13.56 -12.29
CA TYR A 389 -17.96 -13.67 -10.84
C TYR A 389 -19.18 -13.14 -10.10
N TYR A 390 -19.53 -11.87 -10.27
CA TYR A 390 -20.67 -11.32 -9.55
C TYR A 390 -22.01 -11.96 -9.94
N SER A 391 -22.12 -12.53 -11.15
CA SER A 391 -23.31 -13.28 -11.58
C SER A 391 -23.48 -14.62 -10.84
N ARG A 392 -22.49 -15.07 -10.08
CA ARG A 392 -22.56 -16.25 -9.21
C ARG A 392 -22.93 -15.93 -7.77
N LEU A 393 -23.02 -14.66 -7.44
CA LEU A 393 -23.47 -14.26 -6.10
C LEU A 393 -24.93 -14.68 -5.90
N PRO A 394 -25.33 -15.03 -4.66
CA PRO A 394 -26.71 -15.39 -4.36
C PRO A 394 -27.71 -14.31 -4.81
N GLY A 395 -28.90 -14.73 -5.23
CA GLY A 395 -29.94 -13.80 -5.65
C GLY A 395 -29.73 -13.12 -7.01
N PHE A 396 -28.68 -13.47 -7.75
CA PHE A 396 -28.48 -12.94 -9.10
C PHE A 396 -29.57 -13.44 -10.06
N ASP A 397 -30.22 -12.50 -10.78
CA ASP A 397 -31.13 -12.76 -11.88
C ASP A 397 -30.79 -11.83 -13.04
N PRO A 398 -30.44 -12.37 -14.24
CA PRO A 398 -30.06 -11.54 -15.39
C PRO A 398 -31.23 -10.68 -15.92
N ASN A 399 -32.48 -10.98 -15.53
CA ASN A 399 -33.68 -10.22 -15.91
C ASN A 399 -34.02 -9.13 -14.86
N ASN A 400 -33.39 -9.16 -13.70
CA ASN A 400 -33.59 -8.15 -12.65
C ASN A 400 -32.67 -6.97 -12.88
N PRO A 401 -33.17 -5.74 -13.12
CA PRO A 401 -32.32 -4.55 -13.30
C PRO A 401 -31.45 -4.24 -12.09
N ASP A 402 -31.80 -4.67 -10.89
CA ASP A 402 -30.99 -4.53 -9.69
C ASP A 402 -29.70 -5.34 -9.72
N CYS A 403 -29.62 -6.37 -10.56
CA CYS A 403 -28.42 -7.17 -10.78
C CYS A 403 -27.50 -6.63 -11.89
N SER A 404 -27.84 -5.46 -12.48
CA SER A 404 -27.00 -4.77 -13.46
C SER A 404 -26.20 -3.66 -12.79
N PRO A 405 -24.87 -3.55 -13.05
CA PRO A 405 -24.04 -2.49 -12.48
C PRO A 405 -24.59 -1.09 -12.77
N LYS A 406 -24.73 -0.27 -11.75
CA LYS A 406 -25.10 1.14 -11.80
C LYS A 406 -23.92 2.04 -12.05
N ALA A 407 -22.78 1.74 -11.43
CA ALA A 407 -21.52 2.48 -11.57
C ALA A 407 -20.33 1.54 -11.37
N ILE A 408 -19.25 1.82 -12.09
CA ILE A 408 -18.00 1.07 -12.02
C ILE A 408 -16.86 2.06 -11.84
N LEU A 409 -15.89 1.73 -10.99
CA LEU A 409 -14.68 2.54 -10.78
C LEU A 409 -13.48 1.60 -10.63
N ALA A 410 -12.41 1.85 -11.36
CA ALA A 410 -11.15 1.13 -11.25
C ALA A 410 -10.01 2.11 -10.95
N SER A 411 -9.10 1.73 -10.06
CA SER A 411 -7.83 2.45 -9.90
C SER A 411 -6.87 2.11 -11.05
N GLU A 412 -5.89 2.99 -11.29
CA GLU A 412 -4.93 2.84 -12.40
C GLU A 412 -3.49 3.19 -11.91
N TRP A 413 -3.10 2.70 -10.71
CA TRP A 413 -1.79 2.98 -10.11
C TRP A 413 -0.61 2.58 -11.00
N LEU A 414 -0.77 1.50 -11.79
CA LEU A 414 0.21 1.05 -12.78
C LEU A 414 0.58 2.13 -13.82
N LYS A 415 -0.29 3.10 -14.06
CA LYS A 415 -0.08 4.16 -15.06
C LYS A 415 0.25 5.51 -14.45
N ASP A 416 0.36 5.57 -13.15
CA ASP A 416 0.64 6.80 -12.42
C ASP A 416 2.15 6.96 -12.20
N GLU A 417 2.76 7.85 -12.98
CA GLU A 417 4.19 8.19 -12.90
C GLU A 417 4.59 8.67 -11.49
N LEU A 418 3.75 9.48 -10.85
CA LEU A 418 4.05 10.06 -9.54
C LEU A 418 3.98 9.02 -8.40
N ASN A 419 3.39 7.86 -8.64
CA ASN A 419 3.49 6.70 -7.75
C ASN A 419 4.63 5.75 -8.14
N GLY A 420 5.27 5.98 -9.28
CA GLY A 420 6.30 5.10 -9.82
C GLY A 420 5.75 3.82 -10.44
N TYR A 421 4.54 3.90 -11.03
CA TYR A 421 3.91 2.81 -11.79
C TYR A 421 3.60 1.55 -10.96
N GLY A 422 3.25 1.69 -9.69
CA GLY A 422 2.88 0.59 -8.80
C GLY A 422 2.22 1.07 -7.51
N SER A 423 2.01 0.15 -6.57
CA SER A 423 1.25 0.43 -5.35
C SER A 423 2.14 0.73 -4.14
N TYR A 424 2.92 -0.22 -3.65
CA TYR A 424 3.80 -0.08 -2.48
C TYR A 424 4.97 -1.08 -2.55
N CYS A 425 5.95 -0.95 -1.64
CA CYS A 425 7.11 -1.82 -1.62
C CYS A 425 6.72 -3.26 -1.28
N ASN A 426 7.51 -4.21 -1.79
CA ASN A 426 7.28 -5.64 -1.62
C ASN A 426 8.60 -6.41 -1.60
N PHE A 427 8.65 -7.51 -0.84
CA PHE A 427 9.84 -8.34 -0.66
C PHE A 427 9.71 -9.63 -1.46
N GLN A 428 10.20 -9.62 -2.70
CA GLN A 428 10.08 -10.73 -3.63
C GLN A 428 11.29 -11.66 -3.58
N VAL A 429 11.09 -12.90 -4.07
CA VAL A 429 12.17 -13.88 -4.27
C VAL A 429 13.33 -13.26 -5.08
N GLY A 430 14.56 -13.68 -4.78
CA GLY A 430 15.77 -13.17 -5.40
C GLY A 430 16.41 -11.98 -4.68
N ILE A 431 15.75 -11.34 -3.72
CA ILE A 431 16.36 -10.30 -2.89
C ILE A 431 17.35 -10.93 -1.89
N GLU A 432 18.53 -10.30 -1.76
CA GLU A 432 19.59 -10.80 -0.87
C GLU A 432 19.50 -10.27 0.56
N GLU A 433 19.30 -8.95 0.72
CA GLU A 433 19.44 -8.22 1.99
C GLU A 433 18.37 -7.11 2.09
N ALA A 434 17.08 -7.46 1.97
CA ALA A 434 15.98 -6.49 1.96
C ALA A 434 15.95 -5.62 3.22
N ASP A 435 16.21 -6.19 4.38
CA ASP A 435 16.33 -5.50 5.67
C ASP A 435 17.39 -4.40 5.63
N LYS A 436 18.58 -4.72 5.14
CA LYS A 436 19.68 -3.75 5.00
C LYS A 436 19.43 -2.73 3.90
N ASP A 437 18.69 -3.09 2.85
CA ASP A 437 18.31 -2.16 1.82
C ASP A 437 17.32 -1.10 2.38
N VAL A 438 16.33 -1.52 3.15
CA VAL A 438 15.42 -0.60 3.87
C VAL A 438 16.18 0.28 4.85
N GLU A 439 17.11 -0.27 5.64
CA GLU A 439 17.95 0.50 6.56
C GLU A 439 18.81 1.52 5.83
N THR A 440 19.44 1.15 4.74
CA THR A 440 20.26 2.05 3.93
C THR A 440 19.47 3.24 3.40
N ILE A 441 18.25 3.01 2.92
CA ILE A 441 17.36 4.09 2.46
C ILE A 441 16.96 4.98 3.65
N ARG A 442 16.64 4.39 4.79
CA ARG A 442 16.27 5.08 6.05
C ARG A 442 17.39 5.93 6.63
N GLU A 443 18.65 5.52 6.43
CA GLU A 443 19.84 6.30 6.83
C GLU A 443 20.02 7.54 5.95
N GLY A 444 19.76 7.40 4.64
CA GLY A 444 19.92 8.49 3.68
C GLY A 444 21.37 8.92 3.47
N CYS A 445 21.58 10.22 3.22
CA CYS A 445 22.90 10.84 2.99
C CYS A 445 23.05 12.09 3.86
N ALA A 446 23.14 11.93 5.18
CA ALA A 446 23.19 13.05 6.13
C ALA A 446 24.37 14.01 5.87
N GLU A 447 25.50 13.51 5.37
CA GLU A 447 26.68 14.30 4.97
C GLU A 447 26.41 15.19 3.76
N ARG A 448 25.39 14.85 2.96
CA ARG A 448 24.90 15.63 1.81
C ARG A 448 23.63 16.42 2.14
N ARG A 449 23.15 16.36 3.38
CA ARG A 449 21.89 16.97 3.83
C ARG A 449 20.67 16.47 3.03
N LEU A 450 20.73 15.23 2.58
CA LEU A 450 19.71 14.56 1.78
C LEU A 450 19.17 13.35 2.54
N TRP A 451 17.87 13.36 2.79
CA TRP A 451 17.17 12.39 3.60
C TRP A 451 16.08 11.70 2.79
N PHE A 452 15.73 10.47 3.18
CA PHE A 452 14.68 9.70 2.51
C PHE A 452 13.71 9.19 3.56
N CYS A 453 12.41 9.30 3.28
CA CYS A 453 11.34 8.65 4.04
C CYS A 453 10.17 8.28 3.14
N GLY A 454 9.36 7.35 3.61
CA GLY A 454 8.23 6.78 2.90
C GLY A 454 7.91 5.40 3.47
N GLU A 455 6.88 4.75 2.97
CA GLU A 455 6.50 3.41 3.42
C GLU A 455 7.61 2.37 3.16
N HIS A 456 8.43 2.59 2.15
CA HIS A 456 9.58 1.73 1.76
C HIS A 456 10.84 1.94 2.62
N ALA A 457 10.83 2.90 3.55
CA ALA A 457 11.87 3.17 4.53
C ALA A 457 11.34 3.10 5.98
N ALA A 458 10.18 2.50 6.16
CA ALA A 458 9.47 2.35 7.41
C ALA A 458 10.16 1.32 8.36
N PRO A 459 9.81 1.25 9.65
CA PRO A 459 10.08 0.08 10.46
C PRO A 459 9.64 -1.18 9.70
N PHE A 460 10.37 -2.30 9.84
CA PHE A 460 10.25 -3.42 8.89
C PHE A 460 8.84 -3.94 8.69
N GLU A 461 8.14 -4.24 9.77
CA GLU A 461 6.77 -4.79 9.76
C GLU A 461 5.72 -3.78 9.29
N GLU A 462 6.10 -2.51 9.20
CA GLU A 462 5.24 -1.41 8.74
C GLU A 462 5.51 -1.00 7.29
N CYS A 463 6.44 -1.65 6.60
CA CYS A 463 6.68 -1.37 5.19
C CYS A 463 5.41 -1.60 4.37
N GLY A 464 5.13 -0.71 3.43
CA GLY A 464 3.91 -0.77 2.61
C GLY A 464 2.66 -0.13 3.24
N THR A 465 2.68 0.22 4.53
CA THR A 465 1.51 0.71 5.27
C THR A 465 1.45 2.25 5.40
N VAL A 466 0.26 2.77 5.74
CA VAL A 466 0.08 4.20 6.09
C VAL A 466 0.83 4.53 7.39
N ALA A 467 0.81 3.62 8.36
CA ALA A 467 1.54 3.76 9.61
C ALA A 467 3.04 3.80 9.38
N GLY A 468 3.56 2.93 8.52
CA GLY A 468 4.96 2.95 8.14
C GLY A 468 5.39 4.26 7.48
N ALA A 469 4.57 4.80 6.58
CA ALA A 469 4.82 6.12 6.01
C ALA A 469 4.85 7.22 7.08
N TYR A 470 3.91 7.18 8.04
CA TYR A 470 3.86 8.13 9.15
C TYR A 470 5.08 8.03 10.05
N LEU A 471 5.44 6.83 10.50
CA LEU A 471 6.58 6.58 11.37
C LEU A 471 7.92 6.91 10.70
N SER A 472 8.06 6.61 9.42
CA SER A 472 9.24 6.96 8.63
C SER A 472 9.43 8.47 8.54
N GLY A 473 8.35 9.23 8.28
CA GLY A 473 8.37 10.69 8.28
C GLY A 473 8.75 11.28 9.66
N GLU A 474 8.18 10.72 10.73
CA GLU A 474 8.51 11.09 12.11
C GLU A 474 10.00 10.85 12.42
N SER A 475 10.52 9.68 12.06
CA SER A 475 11.91 9.30 12.29
C SER A 475 12.87 10.26 11.59
N VAL A 476 12.66 10.57 10.32
CA VAL A 476 13.53 11.49 9.57
C VAL A 476 13.43 12.90 10.11
N GLY A 477 12.22 13.39 10.43
CA GLY A 477 12.06 14.70 11.08
C GLY A 477 12.90 14.82 12.37
N LYS A 478 12.85 13.78 13.24
CA LYS A 478 13.67 13.72 14.46
C LYS A 478 15.17 13.70 14.16
N LYS A 479 15.64 12.93 13.18
CA LYS A 479 17.06 12.87 12.78
C LYS A 479 17.55 14.25 12.30
N VAL A 480 16.81 14.96 11.49
CA VAL A 480 17.14 16.30 11.04
C VAL A 480 17.27 17.25 12.25
N VAL A 481 16.30 17.23 13.17
CA VAL A 481 16.36 18.05 14.40
C VAL A 481 17.60 17.75 15.24
N GLU A 482 17.96 16.48 15.42
CA GLU A 482 19.15 16.09 16.20
C GLU A 482 20.43 16.64 15.63
N VAL A 483 20.62 16.61 14.32
CA VAL A 483 21.83 17.17 13.67
C VAL A 483 21.99 18.64 13.98
N TYR A 484 20.94 19.42 14.08
CA TYR A 484 21.01 20.85 14.40
C TYR A 484 21.22 21.13 15.88
N LYS A 485 20.74 20.28 16.79
CA LYS A 485 21.00 20.38 18.24
C LYS A 485 22.48 20.17 18.56
N TYR A 486 23.13 19.21 17.92
CA TYR A 486 24.58 18.97 18.13
C TYR A 486 25.45 20.08 17.54
N SER A 487 25.05 20.69 16.42
CA SER A 487 25.77 21.79 15.79
C SER A 487 25.71 23.12 16.56
N SER A 488 24.69 23.31 17.40
CA SER A 488 24.52 24.48 18.24
C SER A 488 25.23 24.37 19.61
N ALA A 489 25.68 23.15 19.97
CA ALA A 489 26.38 22.88 21.24
C ALA A 489 27.91 22.77 21.08
N SER A 490 28.44 22.84 19.87
CA SER A 490 29.85 22.87 19.50
C SER A 490 30.27 24.28 19.07
#